data_eb3a4c63b05343ea0d2f0745224afce3
#
_entry.id   eb3a4c63b05343ea0d2f0745224afce3
#
_cell.length_a   1.000
_cell.length_b   1.000
_cell.length_c   1.000
_cell.angle_alpha   90.00
_cell.angle_beta   90.00
_cell.angle_gamma   90.00
#
_symmetry.space_group_name_H-M   'P 1'
#
loop_
_entity.id
_entity.type
_entity.pdbx_description
1 polymer ?
#
loop_
_entity_poly.entity_id
_entity_poly.type
_entity_poly.pdbx_seq_one_letter_code
_entity_poly.pdbx_strand_id
1 'polypeptide(L)'
;GIGDTIVVYKSGEIIPKVKEVRKEKRPEGWKRFVIPDVCPVCGAKTERERDTADIKCTSPNCPAQLERHIINFVGRDAMDIKGFGTVYIEELVRMGYIKNVADIFSLKEHREELIAQGIIGKEKNTDKLLEAIEKAKQNDAYKLLTGLGIPNVGKAAAKAIMKHFKTMERLSEASEEEL
;
A
#
# COMPACT_ATOMS: atom_id res chain seq x y z
N GLY A 1 27.60 4.92 2.34
CA GLY A 1 27.04 5.37 1.07
C GLY A 1 27.14 4.30 0.00
N ILE A 2 26.64 4.57 -1.19
CA ILE A 2 26.74 3.64 -2.33
C ILE A 2 28.23 3.46 -2.68
N GLY A 3 28.67 2.20 -2.87
CA GLY A 3 30.07 1.87 -3.12
C GLY A 3 30.94 1.65 -1.85
N ASP A 4 30.35 1.84 -0.65
CA ASP A 4 31.07 1.48 0.58
C ASP A 4 31.24 -0.04 0.72
N THR A 5 32.43 -0.48 1.12
CA THR A 5 32.66 -1.84 1.60
C THR A 5 32.20 -1.93 3.06
N ILE A 6 31.32 -2.86 3.37
CA ILE A 6 30.77 -3.05 4.72
C ILE A 6 31.12 -4.42 5.28
N VAL A 7 31.27 -4.50 6.60
CA VAL A 7 31.35 -5.75 7.34
C VAL A 7 29.97 -6.03 7.93
N VAL A 8 29.42 -7.18 7.61
CA VAL A 8 28.12 -7.63 8.12
C VAL A 8 28.29 -8.83 9.06
N TYR A 9 27.41 -8.97 10.02
CA TYR A 9 27.35 -10.12 10.91
C TYR A 9 25.90 -10.55 11.12
N LYS A 10 25.67 -11.80 11.45
CA LYS A 10 24.35 -12.29 11.85
C LYS A 10 24.05 -11.83 13.27
N SER A 11 22.96 -11.08 13.43
CA SER A 11 22.43 -10.72 14.75
C SER A 11 21.28 -11.68 15.04
N GLY A 12 21.51 -12.64 15.91
CA GLY A 12 20.63 -13.79 16.05
C GLY A 12 20.79 -14.75 14.87
N GLU A 13 19.78 -15.55 14.57
CA GLU A 13 19.92 -16.64 13.60
C GLU A 13 19.70 -16.23 12.13
N ILE A 14 19.03 -15.10 11.84
CA ILE A 14 18.51 -14.83 10.51
C ILE A 14 18.92 -13.47 9.94
N ILE A 15 18.86 -12.37 10.69
CA ILE A 15 18.95 -11.03 10.12
C ILE A 15 20.38 -10.50 10.14
N PRO A 16 21.01 -10.19 8.96
CA PRO A 16 22.33 -9.58 8.92
C PRO A 16 22.26 -8.12 9.35
N LYS A 17 23.22 -7.69 10.17
CA LYS A 17 23.42 -6.29 10.57
C LYS A 17 24.77 -5.79 10.10
N VAL A 18 24.86 -4.51 9.77
CA VAL A 18 26.13 -3.85 9.46
C VAL A 18 26.88 -3.64 10.77
N LYS A 19 28.12 -4.21 10.85
CA LYS A 19 29.03 -4.03 11.98
C LYS A 19 29.83 -2.75 11.83
N GLU A 20 30.42 -2.56 10.67
CA GLU A 20 31.26 -1.39 10.37
C GLU A 20 31.34 -1.10 8.88
N VAL A 21 31.76 0.09 8.54
CA VAL A 21 32.06 0.53 7.17
C VAL A 21 33.58 0.69 7.03
N ARG A 22 34.19 0.01 6.05
CA ARG A 22 35.61 0.09 5.72
C ARG A 22 35.89 1.35 4.91
N LYS A 23 36.03 2.49 5.59
CA LYS A 23 36.23 3.80 4.94
C LYS A 23 37.51 3.85 4.08
N GLU A 24 38.53 3.10 4.46
CA GLU A 24 39.81 2.97 3.75
C GLU A 24 39.66 2.29 2.37
N LYS A 25 38.55 1.58 2.14
CA LYS A 25 38.27 0.90 0.88
C LYS A 25 37.28 1.68 -0.02
N ARG A 26 37.02 2.93 0.30
CA ARG A 26 36.14 3.74 -0.54
C ARG A 26 36.76 3.99 -1.91
N PRO A 27 35.96 3.85 -2.98
CA PRO A 27 36.44 4.15 -4.32
C PRO A 27 36.74 5.65 -4.46
N GLU A 28 37.62 5.99 -5.37
CA GLU A 28 37.86 7.38 -5.75
C GLU A 28 36.57 8.02 -6.27
N GLY A 29 36.31 9.25 -5.88
CA GLY A 29 35.06 9.94 -6.24
C GLY A 29 33.83 9.55 -5.42
N TRP A 30 33.97 8.75 -4.35
CA TRP A 30 32.87 8.42 -3.46
C TRP A 30 32.17 9.67 -2.94
N LYS A 31 30.83 9.67 -3.00
CA LYS A 31 29.98 10.74 -2.46
C LYS A 31 29.01 10.18 -1.44
N ARG A 32 28.77 10.98 -0.40
CA ARG A 32 27.71 10.65 0.57
C ARG A 32 26.35 10.65 -0.14
N PHE A 33 25.61 9.56 0.02
CA PHE A 33 24.23 9.52 -0.44
C PHE A 33 23.37 10.41 0.49
N VAL A 34 22.66 11.34 -0.11
CA VAL A 34 21.69 12.18 0.60
C VAL A 34 20.31 11.77 0.10
N ILE A 35 19.44 11.42 1.04
CA ILE A 35 18.04 11.13 0.71
C ILE A 35 17.38 12.47 0.34
N PRO A 36 16.71 12.55 -0.82
CA PRO A 36 16.02 13.77 -1.21
C PRO A 36 14.94 14.16 -0.19
N ASP A 37 14.78 15.46 0.02
CA ASP A 37 13.72 16.06 0.85
C ASP A 37 12.41 16.28 0.09
N VAL A 38 12.38 15.85 -1.17
CA VAL A 38 11.22 15.89 -2.05
C VAL A 38 10.86 14.49 -2.56
N CYS A 39 9.58 14.24 -2.69
CA CYS A 39 9.06 12.97 -3.23
C CYS A 39 9.44 12.83 -4.72
N PRO A 40 10.08 11.74 -5.15
CA PRO A 40 10.47 11.56 -6.55
C PRO A 40 9.28 11.37 -7.51
N VAL A 41 8.08 11.10 -6.98
CA VAL A 41 6.89 10.85 -7.79
C VAL A 41 6.04 12.11 -7.96
N CYS A 42 5.75 12.83 -6.89
CA CYS A 42 4.85 13.99 -6.94
C CYS A 42 5.54 15.33 -6.63
N GLY A 43 6.84 15.33 -6.30
CA GLY A 43 7.60 16.55 -5.99
C GLY A 43 7.28 17.21 -4.65
N ALA A 44 6.31 16.69 -3.89
CA ALA A 44 5.97 17.23 -2.58
C ALA A 44 7.08 16.96 -1.56
N LYS A 45 7.10 17.78 -0.50
CA LYS A 45 8.04 17.63 0.60
C LYS A 45 7.94 16.24 1.23
N THR A 46 9.07 15.70 1.68
CA THR A 46 9.11 14.49 2.49
C THR A 46 9.43 14.84 3.93
N GLU A 47 8.88 14.08 4.88
CA GLU A 47 9.15 14.25 6.29
C GLU A 47 9.56 12.92 6.94
N ARG A 48 10.47 13.02 7.91
CA ARG A 48 10.87 11.88 8.73
C ARG A 48 9.84 11.68 9.84
N GLU A 49 9.36 10.47 9.99
CA GLU A 49 8.54 10.11 11.16
C GLU A 49 9.35 10.19 12.46
N ARG A 50 8.72 10.67 13.52
CA ARG A 50 9.40 10.93 14.80
C ARG A 50 9.97 9.66 15.44
N ASP A 51 9.23 8.55 15.35
CA ASP A 51 9.52 7.31 16.09
C ASP A 51 10.19 6.24 15.21
N THR A 52 10.38 6.52 13.91
CA THR A 52 10.99 5.59 12.96
C THR A 52 12.10 6.27 12.14
N ALA A 53 12.84 5.46 11.38
CA ALA A 53 13.79 5.99 10.41
C ALA A 53 13.15 6.35 9.07
N ASP A 54 11.83 6.14 8.95
CA ASP A 54 11.11 6.24 7.69
C ASP A 54 10.95 7.71 7.25
N ILE A 55 11.09 7.91 5.95
CA ILE A 55 10.85 9.21 5.30
C ILE A 55 9.65 9.02 4.38
N LYS A 56 8.61 9.80 4.60
CA LYS A 56 7.34 9.70 3.87
C LYS A 56 7.02 10.99 3.14
N CYS A 57 6.36 10.85 2.01
CA CYS A 57 5.77 11.97 1.29
C CYS A 57 4.60 12.55 2.09
N THR A 58 4.53 13.87 2.21
CA THR A 58 3.46 14.56 2.97
C THR A 58 2.21 14.84 2.14
N SER A 59 2.26 14.61 0.82
CA SER A 59 1.11 14.87 -0.05
C SER A 59 0.05 13.77 0.09
N PRO A 60 -1.19 14.12 0.46
CA PRO A 60 -2.31 13.16 0.50
C PRO A 60 -2.70 12.69 -0.91
N ASN A 61 -2.35 13.45 -1.94
CA ASN A 61 -2.67 13.15 -3.34
C ASN A 61 -1.50 12.51 -4.10
N CYS A 62 -0.50 11.95 -3.39
CA CYS A 62 0.62 11.29 -4.04
C CYS A 62 0.17 9.99 -4.72
N PRO A 63 0.33 9.84 -6.06
CA PRO A 63 -0.09 8.63 -6.76
C PRO A 63 0.55 7.36 -6.20
N ALA A 64 1.84 7.40 -5.86
CA ALA A 64 2.53 6.25 -5.29
C ALA A 64 1.98 5.81 -3.92
N GLN A 65 1.47 6.74 -3.11
CA GLN A 65 0.79 6.38 -1.86
C GLN A 65 -0.58 5.78 -2.11
N LEU A 66 -1.35 6.35 -3.05
CA LEU A 66 -2.64 5.82 -3.46
C LEU A 66 -2.49 4.40 -4.00
N GLU A 67 -1.60 4.18 -4.97
CA GLU A 67 -1.31 2.86 -5.53
C GLU A 67 -0.97 1.84 -4.43
N ARG A 68 -0.08 2.22 -3.50
CA ARG A 68 0.30 1.36 -2.38
C ARG A 68 -0.88 1.02 -1.48
N HIS A 69 -1.74 2.00 -1.21
CA HIS A 69 -2.96 1.80 -0.43
C HIS A 69 -3.93 0.84 -1.14
N ILE A 70 -4.15 1.04 -2.45
CA ILE A 70 -5.00 0.15 -3.26
C ILE A 70 -4.42 -1.27 -3.29
N ILE A 71 -3.11 -1.44 -3.49
CA ILE A 71 -2.44 -2.75 -3.48
C ILE A 71 -2.68 -3.47 -2.14
N ASN A 72 -2.54 -2.76 -1.02
CA ASN A 72 -2.84 -3.32 0.30
C ASN A 72 -4.32 -3.70 0.41
N PHE A 73 -5.23 -2.81 0.00
CA PHE A 73 -6.67 -2.99 0.09
C PHE A 73 -7.16 -4.22 -0.67
N VAL A 74 -6.67 -4.44 -1.90
CA VAL A 74 -7.07 -5.60 -2.71
C VAL A 74 -6.31 -6.88 -2.35
N GLY A 75 -5.30 -6.76 -1.50
CA GLY A 75 -4.41 -7.84 -1.11
C GLY A 75 -5.11 -8.98 -0.35
N ARG A 76 -4.44 -10.16 -0.32
CA ARG A 76 -4.95 -11.40 0.26
C ARG A 76 -5.35 -11.28 1.74
N ASP A 77 -4.64 -10.48 2.51
CA ASP A 77 -4.91 -10.28 3.94
C ASP A 77 -6.01 -9.27 4.22
N ALA A 78 -6.40 -8.48 3.22
CA ALA A 78 -7.48 -7.52 3.23
C ALA A 78 -8.68 -8.02 2.39
N MET A 79 -9.12 -7.28 1.39
CA MET A 79 -10.32 -7.60 0.60
C MET A 79 -10.16 -8.80 -0.35
N ASP A 80 -8.94 -9.27 -0.59
CA ASP A 80 -8.62 -10.46 -1.41
C ASP A 80 -9.30 -10.47 -2.78
N ILE A 81 -9.19 -9.36 -3.51
CA ILE A 81 -9.78 -9.22 -4.84
C ILE A 81 -8.89 -9.91 -5.87
N LYS A 82 -9.26 -11.11 -6.26
CA LYS A 82 -8.50 -11.95 -7.19
C LYS A 82 -8.36 -11.31 -8.56
N GLY A 83 -7.15 -11.36 -9.11
CA GLY A 83 -6.87 -10.86 -10.46
C GLY A 83 -6.64 -9.35 -10.53
N PHE A 84 -6.69 -8.64 -9.43
CA PHE A 84 -6.39 -7.21 -9.38
C PHE A 84 -4.89 -6.99 -9.20
N GLY A 85 -4.11 -7.21 -10.27
CA GLY A 85 -2.65 -7.06 -10.28
C GLY A 85 -2.19 -5.60 -10.22
N THR A 86 -0.94 -5.39 -9.78
CA THR A 86 -0.32 -4.06 -9.63
C THR A 86 -0.34 -3.24 -10.91
N VAL A 87 -0.09 -3.86 -12.06
CA VAL A 87 -0.12 -3.18 -13.37
C VAL A 87 -1.49 -2.57 -13.67
N TYR A 88 -2.58 -3.28 -13.33
CA TYR A 88 -3.93 -2.74 -13.51
C TYR A 88 -4.22 -1.59 -12.56
N ILE A 89 -3.73 -1.69 -11.31
CA ILE A 89 -3.90 -0.64 -10.31
C ILE A 89 -3.19 0.65 -10.76
N GLU A 90 -1.93 0.55 -11.15
CA GLU A 90 -1.12 1.68 -11.64
C GLU A 90 -1.81 2.39 -12.81
N GLU A 91 -2.32 1.61 -13.79
CA GLU A 91 -2.97 2.15 -14.96
C GLU A 91 -4.32 2.79 -14.63
N LEU A 92 -5.14 2.16 -13.79
CA LEU A 92 -6.43 2.70 -13.36
C LEU A 92 -6.29 3.97 -12.53
N VAL A 93 -5.25 4.06 -11.67
CA VAL A 93 -4.92 5.28 -10.94
C VAL A 93 -4.43 6.36 -11.89
N ARG A 94 -3.51 6.03 -12.80
CA ARG A 94 -2.96 6.97 -13.80
C ARG A 94 -4.04 7.57 -14.69
N MET A 95 -5.03 6.77 -15.09
CA MET A 95 -6.14 7.20 -15.93
C MET A 95 -7.27 7.88 -15.14
N GLY A 96 -7.18 7.91 -13.81
CA GLY A 96 -8.14 8.59 -12.96
C GLY A 96 -9.44 7.83 -12.66
N TYR A 97 -9.51 6.52 -13.00
CA TYR A 97 -10.63 5.66 -12.62
C TYR A 97 -10.66 5.35 -11.12
N ILE A 98 -9.47 5.33 -10.48
CA ILE A 98 -9.35 5.10 -9.04
C ILE A 98 -8.63 6.28 -8.42
N LYS A 99 -9.31 7.00 -7.52
CA LYS A 99 -8.78 8.10 -6.70
C LYS A 99 -8.79 7.76 -5.21
N ASN A 100 -9.53 6.73 -4.84
CA ASN A 100 -9.63 6.18 -3.48
C ASN A 100 -10.12 4.73 -3.53
N VAL A 101 -10.16 4.04 -2.39
CA VAL A 101 -10.56 2.62 -2.32
C VAL A 101 -12.03 2.38 -2.68
N ALA A 102 -12.91 3.37 -2.51
CA ALA A 102 -14.33 3.21 -2.83
C ALA A 102 -14.56 3.14 -4.35
N ASP A 103 -13.75 3.84 -5.14
CA ASP A 103 -13.87 3.85 -6.61
C ASP A 103 -13.68 2.46 -7.22
N ILE A 104 -13.00 1.54 -6.52
CA ILE A 104 -12.87 0.14 -6.94
C ILE A 104 -14.25 -0.49 -7.19
N PHE A 105 -15.21 -0.19 -6.31
CA PHE A 105 -16.56 -0.77 -6.37
C PHE A 105 -17.48 -0.12 -7.41
N SER A 106 -17.07 1.02 -7.97
CA SER A 106 -17.73 1.71 -9.07
C SER A 106 -17.15 1.37 -10.44
N LEU A 107 -16.04 0.62 -10.53
CA LEU A 107 -15.40 0.26 -11.80
C LEU A 107 -16.33 -0.44 -12.79
N LYS A 108 -17.38 -1.11 -12.33
CA LYS A 108 -18.39 -1.73 -13.17
C LYS A 108 -19.14 -0.73 -14.05
N GLU A 109 -19.27 0.52 -13.61
CA GLU A 109 -19.93 1.60 -14.36
C GLU A 109 -19.10 2.00 -15.59
N HIS A 110 -17.80 1.72 -15.59
CA HIS A 110 -16.85 1.99 -16.68
C HIS A 110 -16.51 0.76 -17.53
N ARG A 111 -17.28 -0.34 -17.40
CA ARG A 111 -16.97 -1.63 -18.04
C ARG A 111 -16.60 -1.49 -19.53
N GLU A 112 -17.45 -0.80 -20.32
CA GLU A 112 -17.27 -0.66 -21.76
C GLU A 112 -15.98 0.14 -22.09
N GLU A 113 -15.70 1.19 -21.33
CA GLU A 113 -14.49 2.00 -21.49
C GLU A 113 -13.23 1.18 -21.16
N LEU A 114 -13.25 0.39 -20.09
CA LEU A 114 -12.14 -0.46 -19.66
C LEU A 114 -11.82 -1.53 -20.71
N ILE A 115 -12.85 -2.09 -21.35
CA ILE A 115 -12.70 -3.06 -22.45
C ILE A 115 -12.13 -2.37 -23.69
N ALA A 116 -12.69 -1.21 -24.08
CA ALA A 116 -12.27 -0.46 -25.26
C ALA A 116 -10.81 0.00 -25.16
N GLN A 117 -10.37 0.39 -23.98
CA GLN A 117 -8.99 0.83 -23.71
C GLN A 117 -8.04 -0.34 -23.44
N GLY A 118 -8.55 -1.53 -23.18
CA GLY A 118 -7.74 -2.74 -22.95
C GLY A 118 -6.93 -2.71 -21.65
N ILE A 119 -7.29 -1.88 -20.67
CA ILE A 119 -6.54 -1.68 -19.42
C ILE A 119 -6.39 -2.99 -18.64
N ILE A 120 -7.48 -3.74 -18.50
CA ILE A 120 -7.53 -5.03 -17.79
C ILE A 120 -7.40 -6.20 -18.79
N GLY A 121 -7.29 -5.87 -20.07
CA GLY A 121 -7.33 -6.78 -21.20
C GLY A 121 -8.68 -6.78 -21.90
N LYS A 122 -9.04 -7.91 -22.52
CA LYS A 122 -10.31 -8.05 -23.22
C LYS A 122 -11.47 -8.35 -22.27
N GLU A 123 -12.69 -8.30 -22.79
CA GLU A 123 -13.96 -8.51 -22.10
C GLU A 123 -13.91 -9.59 -21.00
N LYS A 124 -13.45 -10.80 -21.33
CA LYS A 124 -13.37 -11.93 -20.37
C LYS A 124 -12.55 -11.60 -19.11
N ASN A 125 -11.43 -10.88 -19.24
CA ASN A 125 -10.59 -10.54 -18.09
C ASN A 125 -11.21 -9.41 -17.28
N THR A 126 -11.81 -8.43 -17.95
CA THR A 126 -12.53 -7.33 -17.32
C THR A 126 -13.70 -7.86 -16.50
N ASP A 127 -14.55 -8.70 -17.10
CA ASP A 127 -15.70 -9.30 -16.40
C ASP A 127 -15.26 -10.13 -15.20
N LYS A 128 -14.23 -10.95 -15.35
CA LYS A 128 -13.69 -11.74 -14.24
C LYS A 128 -13.20 -10.89 -13.07
N LEU A 129 -12.58 -9.74 -13.34
CA LEU A 129 -12.16 -8.82 -12.31
C LEU A 129 -13.37 -8.13 -11.65
N LEU A 130 -14.33 -7.66 -12.43
CA LEU A 130 -15.55 -7.04 -11.90
C LEU A 130 -16.36 -8.01 -11.04
N GLU A 131 -16.48 -9.27 -11.43
CA GLU A 131 -17.09 -10.32 -10.62
C GLU A 131 -16.33 -10.53 -9.29
N ALA A 132 -15.00 -10.52 -9.32
CA ALA A 132 -14.17 -10.65 -8.10
C ALA A 132 -14.38 -9.45 -7.16
N ILE A 133 -14.55 -8.24 -7.69
CA ILE A 133 -14.87 -7.04 -6.92
C ILE A 133 -16.25 -7.16 -6.27
N GLU A 134 -17.27 -7.57 -7.01
CA GLU A 134 -18.62 -7.76 -6.46
C GLU A 134 -18.62 -8.84 -5.37
N LYS A 135 -17.92 -9.95 -5.60
CA LYS A 135 -17.78 -11.00 -4.58
C LYS A 135 -17.11 -10.51 -3.30
N ALA A 136 -16.14 -9.61 -3.42
CA ALA A 136 -15.43 -9.06 -2.27
C ALA A 136 -16.33 -8.24 -1.35
N LYS A 137 -17.45 -7.70 -1.82
CA LYS A 137 -18.45 -7.00 -0.99
C LYS A 137 -19.08 -7.90 0.09
N GLN A 138 -18.99 -9.23 -0.07
CA GLN A 138 -19.49 -10.20 0.88
C GLN A 138 -18.44 -10.63 1.92
N ASN A 139 -17.26 -10.04 1.88
CA ASN A 139 -16.20 -10.35 2.83
C ASN A 139 -16.56 -9.86 4.25
N ASP A 140 -15.99 -10.55 5.24
CA ASP A 140 -16.10 -10.14 6.64
C ASP A 140 -15.56 -8.72 6.86
N ALA A 141 -16.21 -7.94 7.72
CA ALA A 141 -15.86 -6.55 8.00
C ALA A 141 -14.41 -6.37 8.49
N TYR A 142 -13.80 -7.35 9.16
CA TYR A 142 -12.39 -7.26 9.55
C TYR A 142 -11.44 -7.15 8.34
N LYS A 143 -11.82 -7.71 7.19
CA LYS A 143 -11.02 -7.59 5.97
C LYS A 143 -11.06 -6.17 5.42
N LEU A 144 -12.22 -5.54 5.44
CA LEU A 144 -12.36 -4.13 5.10
C LEU A 144 -11.50 -3.27 6.04
N LEU A 145 -11.63 -3.47 7.35
CA LEU A 145 -10.85 -2.73 8.34
C LEU A 145 -9.34 -2.91 8.15
N THR A 146 -8.88 -4.13 7.86
CA THR A 146 -7.47 -4.40 7.52
C THR A 146 -7.05 -3.64 6.25
N GLY A 147 -7.94 -3.61 5.23
CA GLY A 147 -7.69 -2.96 3.94
C GLY A 147 -7.58 -1.44 4.03
N LEU A 148 -8.23 -0.80 4.99
CA LEU A 148 -8.11 0.64 5.23
C LEU A 148 -6.69 1.08 5.61
N GLY A 149 -5.82 0.14 6.02
CA GLY A 149 -4.40 0.42 6.25
C GLY A 149 -4.13 1.33 7.44
N ILE A 150 -4.99 1.30 8.44
CA ILE A 150 -4.82 2.08 9.68
C ILE A 150 -3.53 1.62 10.38
N PRO A 151 -2.62 2.53 10.75
CA PRO A 151 -1.39 2.19 11.46
C PRO A 151 -1.66 1.30 12.68
N ASN A 152 -0.86 0.24 12.83
CA ASN A 152 -0.98 -0.77 13.91
C ASN A 152 -2.24 -1.65 13.87
N VAL A 153 -3.18 -1.44 12.95
CA VAL A 153 -4.38 -2.26 12.78
C VAL A 153 -4.15 -3.28 11.66
N GLY A 154 -3.36 -4.30 11.95
CA GLY A 154 -3.22 -5.47 11.08
C GLY A 154 -4.38 -6.45 11.23
N LYS A 155 -4.35 -7.56 10.46
CA LYS A 155 -5.41 -8.58 10.41
C LYS A 155 -5.83 -9.12 11.79
N ALA A 156 -4.89 -9.32 12.71
CA ALA A 156 -5.20 -9.84 14.05
C ALA A 156 -5.96 -8.79 14.88
N ALA A 157 -5.49 -7.55 14.89
CA ALA A 157 -6.17 -6.44 15.57
C ALA A 157 -7.55 -6.18 14.96
N ALA A 158 -7.65 -6.12 13.62
CA ALA A 158 -8.92 -5.93 12.93
C ALA A 158 -9.96 -7.02 13.29
N LYS A 159 -9.53 -8.29 13.41
CA LYS A 159 -10.43 -9.37 13.86
C LYS A 159 -10.89 -9.18 15.31
N ALA A 160 -10.00 -8.76 16.21
CA ALA A 160 -10.36 -8.50 17.62
C ALA A 160 -11.36 -7.34 17.71
N ILE A 161 -11.08 -6.23 17.02
CA ILE A 161 -11.94 -5.05 16.96
C ILE A 161 -13.33 -5.44 16.42
N MET A 162 -13.40 -6.11 15.26
CA MET A 162 -14.69 -6.48 14.66
C MET A 162 -15.44 -7.56 15.44
N LYS A 163 -14.74 -8.37 16.23
CA LYS A 163 -15.41 -9.30 17.16
C LYS A 163 -16.15 -8.55 18.27
N HIS A 164 -15.62 -7.40 18.71
CA HIS A 164 -16.24 -6.54 19.74
C HIS A 164 -17.37 -5.70 19.14
N PHE A 165 -17.07 -4.91 18.12
CA PHE A 165 -18.03 -3.93 17.55
C PHE A 165 -19.09 -4.54 16.64
N LYS A 166 -18.84 -5.73 16.06
CA LYS A 166 -19.75 -6.47 15.15
C LYS A 166 -19.91 -5.87 13.77
N THR A 167 -20.13 -4.55 13.64
CA THR A 167 -20.34 -3.85 12.37
C THR A 167 -19.43 -2.63 12.24
N MET A 168 -19.20 -2.18 11.03
CA MET A 168 -18.39 -0.98 10.75
C MET A 168 -19.10 0.29 11.22
N GLU A 169 -20.41 0.33 11.13
CA GLU A 169 -21.24 1.44 11.61
C GLU A 169 -21.02 1.65 13.11
N ARG A 170 -21.15 0.58 13.90
CA ARG A 170 -20.94 0.65 15.34
C ARG A 170 -19.50 1.05 15.70
N LEU A 171 -18.53 0.58 14.93
CA LEU A 171 -17.13 0.99 15.12
C LEU A 171 -16.92 2.47 14.81
N SER A 172 -17.59 3.00 13.77
CA SER A 172 -17.47 4.41 13.39
C SER A 172 -18.13 5.38 14.38
N GLU A 173 -19.05 4.89 15.19
CA GLU A 173 -19.76 5.65 16.24
C GLU A 173 -19.09 5.50 17.61
N ALA A 174 -18.07 4.64 17.73
CA ALA A 174 -17.39 4.38 19.00
C ALA A 174 -16.61 5.61 19.50
N SER A 175 -16.64 5.82 20.81
CA SER A 175 -15.81 6.82 21.45
C SER A 175 -14.34 6.35 21.58
N GLU A 176 -13.41 7.27 21.85
CA GLU A 176 -12.01 6.93 22.13
C GLU A 176 -11.86 6.02 23.36
N GLU A 177 -12.78 6.12 24.33
CA GLU A 177 -12.78 5.29 25.53
C GLU A 177 -13.21 3.84 25.27
N GLU A 178 -13.94 3.59 24.17
CA GLU A 178 -14.41 2.26 23.76
C GLU A 178 -13.40 1.54 22.85
N LEU A 179 -12.39 2.25 22.34
CA LEU A 179 -11.34 1.73 21.45
C LEU A 179 -10.10 1.29 22.21
#